data_ca9c80a8fe048500bf72b969758a7f9c
#
_entry.id   ca9c80a8fe048500bf72b969758a7f9c
#
_cell.length_a   1.000
_cell.length_b   1.000
_cell.length_c   1.000
_cell.angle_alpha   90.00
_cell.angle_beta   90.00
_cell.angle_gamma   90.00
#
_symmetry.space_group_name_H-M   'P 1'
#
loop_
_entity.id
_entity.type
_entity.pdbx_description
1 polymer ?
#
loop_
_entity_poly.entity_id
_entity_poly.type
_entity_poly.pdbx_seq_one_letter_code
_entity_poly.pdbx_strand_id
1 'polypeptide(L)' 'MVFMERDADLIRETQYVMGHMRRNCRHALWRVEQLLYVLEKGESLNTSSTATQLAEAREELRRALGGIEHIEKLHERGS' A
#
# COMPACT_ATOMS: atom_id res chain seq x y z
N MET A 1 10.93 32.30 0.97
CA MET A 1 11.38 31.22 1.88
C MET A 1 12.28 30.25 1.12
N VAL A 2 13.46 30.05 1.61
CA VAL A 2 14.42 29.16 0.96
C VAL A 2 14.24 27.75 1.55
N PHE A 3 13.99 26.78 0.69
CA PHE A 3 13.96 25.38 1.12
C PHE A 3 15.36 24.99 1.56
N MET A 4 15.45 24.44 2.74
CA MET A 4 16.68 23.81 3.19
C MET A 4 16.83 22.48 2.45
N GLU A 5 18.07 22.10 2.16
CA GLU A 5 18.39 20.86 1.49
C GLU A 5 17.76 19.66 2.21
N ARG A 6 17.71 19.72 3.54
CA ARG A 6 17.09 18.72 4.39
C ARG A 6 15.59 18.57 4.12
N ASP A 7 14.88 19.69 3.88
CA ASP A 7 13.45 19.66 3.57
C ASP A 7 13.18 19.06 2.20
N ALA A 8 14.04 19.34 1.23
CA ALA A 8 13.92 18.75 -0.10
C ALA A 8 14.13 17.23 -0.06
N ASP A 9 15.07 16.76 0.77
CA ASP A 9 15.31 15.32 0.94
C ASP A 9 14.13 14.64 1.63
N LEU A 10 13.54 15.31 2.63
CA LEU A 10 12.36 14.80 3.32
C LEU A 10 11.18 14.65 2.37
N ILE A 11 10.96 15.65 1.52
CA ILE A 11 9.89 15.63 0.52
C ILE A 11 10.09 14.47 -0.46
N ARG A 12 11.31 14.30 -0.97
CA ARG A 12 11.62 13.21 -1.91
C ARG A 12 11.41 11.84 -1.30
N GLU A 13 11.89 11.65 -0.07
CA GLU A 13 11.72 10.38 0.64
C GLU A 13 10.24 10.08 0.86
N THR A 14 9.47 11.08 1.27
CA THR A 14 8.03 10.95 1.47
C THR A 14 7.33 10.56 0.18
N GLN A 15 7.66 11.21 -0.93
CA GLN A 15 7.07 10.91 -2.24
C GLN A 15 7.40 9.49 -2.69
N TYR A 16 8.62 9.05 -2.46
CA TYR A 16 9.08 7.71 -2.81
C TYR A 16 8.28 6.65 -2.04
N VAL A 17 8.16 6.82 -0.73
CA VAL A 17 7.42 5.90 0.13
C VAL A 17 5.94 5.89 -0.25
N MET A 18 5.34 7.05 -0.49
CA MET A 18 3.94 7.14 -0.90
C MET A 18 3.68 6.47 -2.24
N GLY A 19 4.65 6.53 -3.16
CA GLY A 19 4.56 5.82 -4.43
C GLY A 19 4.48 4.31 -4.24
N HIS A 20 5.28 3.76 -3.34
CA HIS A 20 5.23 2.34 -3.00
C HIS A 20 3.92 1.97 -2.32
N MET A 21 3.44 2.80 -1.40
CA MET A 21 2.15 2.59 -0.73
C MET A 21 1.01 2.53 -1.73
N ARG A 22 0.99 3.47 -2.67
CA ARG A 22 -0.04 3.50 -3.72
C ARG A 22 -0.03 2.23 -4.54
N ARG A 23 1.15 1.75 -4.91
CA ARG A 23 1.30 0.51 -5.67
C ARG A 23 0.77 -0.69 -4.89
N ASN A 24 1.14 -0.80 -3.62
CA ASN A 24 0.68 -1.89 -2.76
C ASN A 24 -0.84 -1.87 -2.59
N CYS A 25 -1.42 -0.69 -2.41
CA CYS A 25 -2.87 -0.54 -2.29
C CYS A 25 -3.59 -0.91 -3.60
N ARG A 26 -3.04 -0.54 -4.74
CA ARG A 26 -3.61 -0.90 -6.05
C ARG A 26 -3.61 -2.41 -6.27
N HIS A 27 -2.54 -3.08 -5.88
CA HIS A 27 -2.44 -4.53 -5.99
C HIS A 27 -3.46 -5.22 -5.09
N ALA A 28 -3.59 -4.74 -3.85
CA ALA A 28 -4.57 -5.28 -2.93
C ALA A 28 -6.00 -5.09 -3.46
N LEU A 29 -6.30 -3.91 -3.99
CA LEU A 29 -7.61 -3.61 -4.57
C LEU A 29 -7.90 -4.49 -5.78
N TRP A 30 -6.92 -4.68 -6.65
CA TRP A 30 -7.05 -5.54 -7.81
C TRP A 30 -7.43 -6.97 -7.40
N ARG A 31 -6.80 -7.51 -6.37
CA ARG A 31 -7.11 -8.86 -5.88
C ARG A 31 -8.54 -8.96 -5.36
N VAL A 32 -8.99 -7.95 -4.62
CA VAL A 32 -10.37 -7.89 -4.12
C VAL A 32 -11.35 -7.80 -5.28
N GLU A 33 -11.07 -6.97 -6.28
CA GLU A 33 -11.91 -6.83 -7.46
C GLU A 33 -12.05 -8.14 -8.25
N GLN A 34 -10.97 -8.91 -8.36
CA GLN A 34 -11.01 -10.21 -9.02
C GLN A 34 -11.92 -11.19 -8.28
N LEU A 35 -11.86 -11.21 -6.96
CA LEU A 35 -12.73 -12.05 -6.15
C LEU A 35 -14.20 -11.63 -6.26
N LEU A 36 -14.47 -10.33 -6.24
CA LEU A 36 -15.82 -9.81 -6.42
C LEU A 36 -16.37 -10.14 -7.79
N TYR A 37 -15.56 -10.06 -8.83
CA TYR A 37 -15.96 -10.40 -10.18
C TYR A 37 -16.42 -11.85 -10.29
N VAL A 38 -15.67 -12.77 -9.68
CA VAL A 38 -16.02 -14.21 -9.65
C VAL A 38 -17.37 -14.41 -8.96
N LEU A 39 -17.58 -13.75 -7.83
CA LEU A 39 -18.85 -13.83 -7.08
C LEU A 39 -20.02 -13.25 -7.88
N GLU A 40 -19.81 -12.14 -8.55
CA GLU A 40 -20.87 -11.50 -9.36
C GLU A 40 -21.26 -12.36 -10.55
N LYS A 41 -20.34 -13.14 -11.08
CA LYS A 41 -20.63 -14.10 -12.16
C LYS A 41 -21.37 -15.33 -11.69
N GLY A 42 -21.59 -15.47 -10.37
CA GLY A 42 -22.24 -16.63 -9.80
C GLY A 42 -21.36 -17.87 -9.71
N GLU A 43 -20.07 -17.70 -9.88
CA GLU A 43 -19.11 -18.81 -9.78
C GLU A 43 -18.73 -19.06 -8.33
N SER A 44 -18.42 -20.30 -8.02
CA SER A 44 -17.96 -20.68 -6.69
C SER A 44 -16.50 -20.27 -6.52
N LEU A 45 -16.18 -19.69 -5.37
CA LEU A 45 -14.80 -19.38 -5.04
C LEU A 45 -14.07 -20.67 -4.64
N ASN A 46 -12.86 -20.83 -5.16
CA ASN A 46 -11.97 -21.88 -4.70
C ASN A 46 -11.41 -21.43 -3.35
N THR A 47 -11.70 -22.18 -2.29
CA THR A 47 -11.33 -21.82 -0.92
C THR A 47 -9.82 -21.59 -0.76
N SER A 48 -9.00 -22.50 -1.33
CA SER A 48 -7.54 -22.39 -1.24
C SER A 48 -7.02 -21.16 -1.97
N SER A 49 -7.49 -20.95 -3.20
CA SER A 49 -7.10 -19.79 -4.00
C SER A 49 -7.55 -18.47 -3.36
N THR A 50 -8.77 -18.45 -2.83
CA THR A 50 -9.31 -17.26 -2.15
C THR A 50 -8.47 -16.92 -0.93
N ALA A 51 -8.14 -17.90 -0.11
CA ALA A 51 -7.31 -17.69 1.08
C ALA A 51 -5.93 -17.12 0.70
N THR A 52 -5.33 -17.64 -0.37
CA THR A 52 -4.04 -17.15 -0.88
C THR A 52 -4.16 -15.70 -1.33
N GLN A 53 -5.18 -15.35 -2.11
CA GLN A 53 -5.39 -13.99 -2.60
C GLN A 53 -5.60 -13.01 -1.45
N LEU A 54 -6.41 -13.39 -0.45
CA LEU A 54 -6.65 -12.55 0.71
C LEU A 54 -5.40 -12.36 1.56
N ALA A 55 -4.60 -13.41 1.73
CA ALA A 55 -3.34 -13.33 2.47
C ALA A 55 -2.35 -12.39 1.78
N GLU A 56 -2.27 -12.46 0.45
CA GLU A 56 -1.40 -11.56 -0.33
C GLU A 56 -1.88 -10.11 -0.27
N ALA A 57 -3.19 -9.88 -0.34
CA ALA A 57 -3.75 -8.55 -0.20
C ALA A 57 -3.45 -7.97 1.18
N ARG A 58 -3.57 -8.79 2.23
CA ARG A 58 -3.25 -8.38 3.59
C ARG A 58 -1.79 -7.98 3.73
N GLU A 59 -0.89 -8.75 3.11
CA GLU A 59 0.55 -8.46 3.14
C GLU A 59 0.86 -7.15 2.43
N GLU A 60 0.22 -6.91 1.29
CA GLU A 60 0.41 -5.66 0.54
C GLU A 60 -0.07 -4.45 1.34
N LEU A 61 -1.21 -4.59 2.04
CA LEU A 61 -1.74 -3.53 2.91
C LEU A 61 -0.84 -3.31 4.13
N ARG A 62 -0.26 -4.39 4.66
CA ARG A 62 0.69 -4.30 5.78
C ARG A 62 1.93 -3.52 5.36
N ARG A 63 2.43 -3.72 4.15
CA ARG A 63 3.55 -2.96 3.60
C ARG A 63 3.20 -1.48 3.47
N ALA A 64 1.98 -1.19 3.03
CA ALA A 64 1.50 0.19 2.94
C ALA A 64 1.45 0.83 4.33
N LEU A 65 0.99 0.10 5.35
CA LEU A 65 0.96 0.58 6.74
C LEU A 65 2.38 0.86 7.23
N GLY A 66 3.34 -0.03 6.91
CA GLY A 66 4.74 0.20 7.22
C GLY A 66 5.28 1.48 6.61
N GLY A 67 4.83 1.81 5.40
CA GLY A 67 5.16 3.07 4.74
C GLY A 67 4.65 4.28 5.51
N ILE A 68 3.42 4.21 6.02
CA ILE A 68 2.84 5.28 6.84
C ILE A 68 3.69 5.50 8.09
N GLU A 69 4.04 4.44 8.79
CA GLU A 69 4.86 4.52 9.99
C GLU A 69 6.24 5.13 9.71
N HIS A 70 6.82 4.76 8.58
CA HIS A 70 8.11 5.31 8.15
C HIS A 70 8.01 6.82 7.91
N ILE A 71 6.97 7.27 7.22
CA ILE A 71 6.74 8.70 6.96
C ILE A 71 6.54 9.46 8.27
N GLU A 72 5.76 8.91 9.19
CA GLU A 72 5.54 9.54 10.50
C GLU A 72 6.87 9.76 11.23
N LYS A 73 7.75 8.76 11.22
CA LYS A 73 9.06 8.86 11.84
C LYS A 73 9.95 9.92 11.18
N LEU A 74 9.89 10.01 9.85
CA LEU A 74 10.64 11.04 9.11
C LEU A 74 10.20 12.44 9.52
N HIS A 75 8.88 12.65 9.63
CA HIS A 75 8.34 13.95 10.00
C HIS A 75 8.63 14.31 11.46
N GLU A 76 8.64 13.35 12.35
CA GLU A 76 9.03 13.55 13.74
C GLU A 76 10.48 14.03 13.83
N ARG A 77 11.38 13.44 13.05
CA ARG A 77 12.79 13.85 13.03
C ARG A 77 12.98 15.24 12.42
N GLY A 78 12.10 15.65 11.53
CA GLY A 78 12.16 16.94 10.85
C GLY A 78 11.63 18.10 11.67
N SER A 79 10.97 17.83 12.79
CA SER A 79 10.38 18.88 13.63
C SER A 79 11.28 19.28 14.83
#